data_47def45b5e6452271feb175860b7b918
#
_entry.id   47def45b5e6452271feb175860b7b918
#
_cell.length_a   1.000
_cell.length_b   1.000
_cell.length_c   1.000
_cell.angle_alpha   90.00
_cell.angle_beta   90.00
_cell.angle_gamma   90.00
#
_symmetry.space_group_name_H-M   'P 1'
#
loop_
_entity.id
_entity.type
_entity.pdbx_description
1 polymer ?
#
loop_
_entity_poly.entity_id
_entity_poly.type
_entity_poly.pdbx_seq_one_letter_code
_entity_poly.pdbx_strand_id
1 'polypeptide(L)'
;VEEPTVLPTRLPNLLANGSAGIAVGMATNVPPHNLTELVDALMVEARNPDCTLDDLLEKMPGPDFPTGASICGRDGIRSAYAPGRGLLTVRAKAEFDEPKRGGRRNVVTEIPFMVNKGALLERIADLVRDGKIDGVTDLRDESNRQGMRIVVVLRADAPEEVVLNQLYKMTPLQSTFGVNLLALVNGRPETLTLKQALRHFIDFRKEVIVRRATYDLAQAEARAHILEGFEVILDSLDEAIAIIRGSADAAAAREALMERFGLSERQARAILEMRLRALTAMERERVPVSYTHLTLPTSSVMGGGRGGGGGCGGGGGGGGGGG
;
A
#
# COMPACT_ATOMS: atom_id res chain seq x y z
N VAL A 1 -15.21 15.85 17.18
CA VAL A 1 -14.81 14.69 16.34
C VAL A 1 -13.30 14.67 16.36
N GLU A 2 -12.68 13.58 16.81
CA GLU A 2 -11.24 13.40 16.78
C GLU A 2 -10.84 12.89 15.39
N GLU A 3 -9.84 13.51 14.79
CA GLU A 3 -9.28 13.11 13.49
C GLU A 3 -7.92 12.43 13.68
N PRO A 4 -7.60 11.40 12.88
CA PRO A 4 -6.28 10.79 12.94
C PRO A 4 -5.23 11.76 12.36
N THR A 5 -4.15 11.97 13.07
CA THR A 5 -3.02 12.78 12.60
C THR A 5 -2.25 12.11 11.46
N VAL A 6 -2.27 10.78 11.41
CA VAL A 6 -1.67 9.96 10.37
C VAL A 6 -2.68 8.90 9.93
N LEU A 7 -2.89 8.76 8.62
CA LEU A 7 -3.80 7.76 8.07
C LEU A 7 -3.27 6.34 8.33
N PRO A 8 -4.08 5.44 8.90
CA PRO A 8 -3.67 4.07 9.22
C PRO A 8 -3.70 3.16 7.97
N THR A 9 -2.92 3.51 6.95
CA THR A 9 -2.85 2.76 5.70
C THR A 9 -2.24 1.37 5.90
N ARG A 10 -2.66 0.40 5.10
CA ARG A 10 -2.12 -0.96 5.13
C ARG A 10 -0.82 -1.09 4.31
N LEU A 11 -0.60 -0.18 3.39
CA LEU A 11 0.55 -0.14 2.49
C LEU A 11 1.38 1.12 2.77
N PRO A 12 2.70 1.10 2.55
CA PRO A 12 3.59 2.24 2.76
C PRO A 12 3.46 3.25 1.60
N ASN A 13 2.35 4.00 1.55
CA ASN A 13 2.02 4.89 0.44
C ASN A 13 3.10 5.92 0.13
N LEU A 14 3.84 6.40 1.15
CA LEU A 14 4.93 7.35 0.94
C LEU A 14 5.99 6.81 -0.02
N LEU A 15 6.40 5.54 0.16
CA LEU A 15 7.40 4.90 -0.69
C LEU A 15 6.78 4.31 -1.95
N ALA A 16 5.54 3.78 -1.89
CA ALA A 16 4.89 3.19 -3.06
C ALA A 16 4.59 4.23 -4.15
N ASN A 17 3.95 5.34 -3.77
CA ASN A 17 3.53 6.38 -4.70
C ASN A 17 4.57 7.49 -4.88
N GLY A 18 5.51 7.59 -3.95
CA GLY A 18 6.39 8.73 -3.85
C GLY A 18 5.68 10.00 -3.34
N SER A 19 6.44 11.05 -3.15
CA SER A 19 5.92 12.37 -2.76
C SER A 19 6.89 13.45 -3.18
N ALA A 20 6.39 14.54 -3.73
CA ALA A 20 7.19 15.72 -4.03
C ALA A 20 6.49 16.95 -3.43
N GLY A 21 7.24 17.77 -2.72
CA GLY A 21 6.70 18.97 -2.09
C GLY A 21 7.79 19.95 -1.67
N ILE A 22 7.44 21.22 -1.72
CA ILE A 22 8.34 22.30 -1.34
C ILE A 22 7.67 23.08 -0.20
N ALA A 23 8.36 23.18 0.93
CA ALA A 23 7.96 23.97 2.07
C ALA A 23 9.00 25.08 2.33
N VAL A 24 8.72 25.97 3.28
CA VAL A 24 9.69 26.99 3.67
C VAL A 24 10.86 26.31 4.39
N GLY A 25 12.06 26.49 3.84
CA GLY A 25 13.28 25.94 4.43
C GLY A 25 13.53 24.44 4.23
N MET A 26 12.61 23.70 3.59
CA MET A 26 12.76 22.27 3.35
C MET A 26 11.99 21.80 2.13
N ALA A 27 12.44 20.70 1.51
CA ALA A 27 11.74 20.07 0.39
C ALA A 27 11.82 18.55 0.53
N THR A 28 10.77 17.86 0.11
CA THR A 28 10.76 16.40 0.01
C THR A 28 10.65 16.00 -1.45
N ASN A 29 11.33 14.93 -1.83
CA ASN A 29 11.23 14.33 -3.16
C ASN A 29 11.51 12.83 -3.05
N VAL A 30 10.48 12.09 -2.69
CA VAL A 30 10.51 10.64 -2.52
C VAL A 30 10.12 9.98 -3.84
N PRO A 31 10.98 9.15 -4.44
CA PRO A 31 10.63 8.43 -5.66
C PRO A 31 9.59 7.34 -5.39
N PRO A 32 8.73 7.01 -6.37
CA PRO A 32 7.85 5.86 -6.29
C PRO A 32 8.62 4.54 -6.44
N HIS A 33 8.03 3.45 -5.91
CA HIS A 33 8.64 2.12 -5.94
C HIS A 33 7.63 1.06 -6.36
N ASN A 34 8.13 -0.05 -6.89
CA ASN A 34 7.32 -1.22 -7.18
C ASN A 34 6.74 -1.80 -5.89
N LEU A 35 5.42 -2.00 -5.86
CA LEU A 35 4.72 -2.44 -4.65
C LEU A 35 5.15 -3.84 -4.19
N THR A 36 5.41 -4.76 -5.11
CA THR A 36 5.85 -6.12 -4.78
C THR A 36 7.23 -6.10 -4.14
N GLU A 37 8.18 -5.42 -4.77
CA GLU A 37 9.55 -5.26 -4.27
C GLU A 37 9.57 -4.56 -2.90
N LEU A 38 8.74 -3.52 -2.74
CA LEU A 38 8.60 -2.79 -1.49
C LEU A 38 8.04 -3.65 -0.36
N VAL A 39 7.04 -4.51 -0.64
CA VAL A 39 6.50 -5.46 0.34
C VAL A 39 7.54 -6.51 0.70
N ASP A 40 8.32 -7.01 -0.27
CA ASP A 40 9.39 -7.97 -0.02
C ASP A 40 10.49 -7.36 0.87
N ALA A 41 10.88 -6.11 0.62
CA ALA A 41 11.82 -5.38 1.47
C ALA A 41 11.26 -5.16 2.90
N LEU A 42 9.97 -4.84 3.05
CA LEU A 42 9.30 -4.75 4.34
C LEU A 42 9.30 -6.10 5.09
N MET A 43 9.11 -7.21 4.39
CA MET A 43 9.17 -8.55 5.00
C MET A 43 10.58 -8.89 5.50
N VAL A 44 11.63 -8.48 4.77
CA VAL A 44 13.03 -8.63 5.23
C VAL A 44 13.26 -7.84 6.50
N GLU A 45 12.92 -6.55 6.53
CA GLU A 45 13.08 -5.68 7.71
C GLU A 45 12.25 -6.15 8.91
N ALA A 46 11.02 -6.64 8.68
CA ALA A 46 10.15 -7.13 9.76
C ALA A 46 10.66 -8.44 10.40
N ARG A 47 11.31 -9.31 9.60
CA ARG A 47 11.87 -10.59 10.08
C ARG A 47 13.26 -10.42 10.71
N ASN A 48 14.07 -9.54 10.14
CA ASN A 48 15.42 -9.25 10.60
C ASN A 48 15.63 -7.74 10.75
N PRO A 49 15.39 -7.17 11.93
CA PRO A 49 15.61 -5.75 12.19
C PRO A 49 17.05 -5.28 12.00
N ASP A 50 18.01 -6.20 12.02
CA ASP A 50 19.44 -5.91 11.84
C ASP A 50 19.92 -6.11 10.40
N CYS A 51 18.99 -6.29 9.43
CA CYS A 51 19.32 -6.40 8.01
C CYS A 51 20.11 -5.18 7.53
N THR A 52 20.99 -5.39 6.57
CA THR A 52 21.79 -4.33 5.95
C THR A 52 21.02 -3.63 4.82
N LEU A 53 21.52 -2.49 4.35
CA LEU A 53 20.98 -1.84 3.16
C LEU A 53 21.08 -2.77 1.93
N ASP A 54 22.14 -3.57 1.83
CA ASP A 54 22.35 -4.49 0.71
C ASP A 54 21.30 -5.60 0.67
N ASP A 55 20.88 -6.12 1.83
CA ASP A 55 19.79 -7.10 1.93
C ASP A 55 18.46 -6.51 1.43
N LEU A 56 18.22 -5.23 1.70
CA LEU A 56 17.03 -4.53 1.21
C LEU A 56 17.11 -4.27 -0.29
N LEU A 57 18.28 -3.87 -0.80
CA LEU A 57 18.51 -3.60 -2.22
C LEU A 57 18.47 -4.88 -3.09
N GLU A 58 18.69 -6.06 -2.50
CA GLU A 58 18.48 -7.33 -3.19
C GLU A 58 17.00 -7.54 -3.57
N LYS A 59 16.06 -7.11 -2.71
CA LYS A 59 14.61 -7.23 -2.92
C LYS A 59 14.01 -6.03 -3.62
N MET A 60 14.55 -4.84 -3.38
CA MET A 60 14.10 -3.57 -3.96
C MET A 60 15.30 -2.83 -4.57
N PRO A 61 15.68 -3.18 -5.81
CA PRO A 61 16.91 -2.69 -6.45
C PRO A 61 16.92 -1.18 -6.71
N GLY A 62 15.76 -0.53 -6.72
CA GLY A 62 15.65 0.91 -6.94
C GLY A 62 14.23 1.44 -7.08
N PRO A 63 14.08 2.72 -7.40
CA PRO A 63 12.78 3.30 -7.73
C PRO A 63 12.19 2.71 -9.00
N ASP A 64 10.85 2.69 -9.05
CA ASP A 64 10.07 2.29 -10.23
C ASP A 64 9.19 3.46 -10.67
N PHE A 65 9.57 4.11 -11.76
CA PHE A 65 8.87 5.29 -12.24
C PHE A 65 7.71 4.91 -13.16
N PRO A 66 6.53 5.52 -13.00
CA PRO A 66 5.34 5.20 -13.80
C PRO A 66 5.48 5.53 -15.29
N THR A 67 6.45 6.37 -15.66
CA THR A 67 6.79 6.69 -17.05
C THR A 67 7.82 5.75 -17.65
N GLY A 68 8.27 4.75 -16.91
CA GLY A 68 9.37 3.87 -17.31
C GLY A 68 10.72 4.58 -17.27
N ALA A 69 11.51 4.45 -18.32
CA ALA A 69 12.89 4.91 -18.43
C ALA A 69 13.90 4.06 -17.63
N SER A 70 15.17 4.30 -17.84
CA SER A 70 16.26 3.54 -17.23
C SER A 70 17.04 4.39 -16.25
N ILE A 71 17.34 3.86 -15.07
CA ILE A 71 18.26 4.50 -14.12
C ILE A 71 19.68 4.09 -14.45
N CYS A 72 20.55 5.07 -14.68
CA CYS A 72 21.94 4.86 -15.04
C CYS A 72 22.80 4.64 -13.80
N GLY A 73 23.27 3.40 -13.60
CA GLY A 73 24.17 3.03 -12.51
C GLY A 73 23.44 2.69 -11.19
N ARG A 74 23.99 1.71 -10.47
CA ARG A 74 23.47 1.28 -9.16
C ARG A 74 24.06 2.10 -8.00
N ASP A 75 25.23 2.69 -8.20
CA ASP A 75 25.91 3.46 -7.16
C ASP A 75 25.12 4.71 -6.75
N GLY A 76 24.43 5.34 -7.72
CA GLY A 76 23.51 6.45 -7.45
C GLY A 76 22.36 6.07 -6.52
N ILE A 77 21.77 4.87 -6.72
CA ILE A 77 20.69 4.35 -5.88
C ILE A 77 21.20 4.12 -4.46
N ARG A 78 22.31 3.40 -4.33
CA ARG A 78 22.92 3.12 -3.02
C ARG A 78 23.30 4.40 -2.27
N SER A 79 23.95 5.34 -2.96
CA SER A 79 24.36 6.63 -2.40
C SER A 79 23.16 7.51 -2.00
N ALA A 80 22.01 7.34 -2.64
CA ALA A 80 20.79 8.06 -2.28
C ALA A 80 20.08 7.43 -1.08
N TYR A 81 19.99 6.08 -1.01
CA TYR A 81 19.25 5.40 0.04
C TYR A 81 19.98 5.26 1.36
N ALA A 82 21.33 5.25 1.34
CA ALA A 82 22.12 5.19 2.56
C ALA A 82 21.97 6.44 3.45
N PRO A 83 22.11 7.69 2.94
CA PRO A 83 21.85 8.89 3.71
C PRO A 83 20.41 9.43 3.58
N GLY A 84 19.56 8.86 2.69
CA GLY A 84 18.24 9.38 2.37
C GLY A 84 18.23 10.56 1.40
N ARG A 85 19.37 10.92 0.84
CA ARG A 85 19.52 12.03 -0.12
C ARG A 85 20.58 11.73 -1.16
N GLY A 86 20.25 11.92 -2.45
CA GLY A 86 21.19 11.67 -3.54
C GLY A 86 20.62 12.02 -4.90
N LEU A 87 21.38 11.73 -5.94
CA LEU A 87 21.05 12.03 -7.32
C LEU A 87 21.00 10.75 -8.14
N LEU A 88 19.91 10.56 -8.87
CA LEU A 88 19.72 9.45 -9.80
C LEU A 88 19.72 10.01 -11.22
N THR A 89 20.53 9.45 -12.09
CA THR A 89 20.48 9.78 -13.51
C THR A 89 19.45 8.87 -14.18
N VAL A 90 18.40 9.46 -14.73
CA VAL A 90 17.31 8.77 -15.42
C VAL A 90 17.40 9.07 -16.90
N ARG A 91 17.38 8.06 -17.74
CA ARG A 91 17.53 8.14 -19.19
C ARG A 91 16.34 7.53 -19.89
N ALA A 92 15.81 8.25 -20.89
CA ALA A 92 14.75 7.77 -21.77
C ALA A 92 15.14 6.45 -22.45
N LYS A 93 14.15 5.59 -22.68
CA LYS A 93 14.34 4.39 -23.47
C LYS A 93 14.14 4.74 -24.94
N ALA A 94 15.19 4.53 -25.73
CA ALA A 94 15.18 4.77 -27.17
C ALA A 94 15.61 3.51 -27.89
N GLU A 95 14.92 3.22 -29.00
CA GLU A 95 15.18 2.09 -29.87
C GLU A 95 15.46 2.59 -31.29
N PHE A 96 16.39 1.94 -31.98
CA PHE A 96 16.64 2.20 -33.39
C PHE A 96 15.66 1.41 -34.25
N ASP A 97 15.04 2.08 -35.20
CA ASP A 97 14.10 1.46 -36.12
C ASP A 97 14.47 1.87 -37.57
N GLU A 98 14.66 0.88 -38.41
CA GLU A 98 14.99 1.05 -39.84
C GLU A 98 13.91 0.40 -40.70
N PRO A 99 12.78 1.07 -40.93
CA PRO A 99 11.72 0.54 -41.76
C PRO A 99 12.15 0.43 -43.22
N LYS A 100 11.59 -0.53 -43.96
CA LYS A 100 11.85 -0.74 -45.39
C LYS A 100 11.55 0.50 -46.23
N ARG A 101 10.70 1.42 -45.75
CA ARG A 101 10.40 2.73 -46.34
C ARG A 101 10.37 3.77 -45.25
N GLY A 102 11.08 4.88 -45.39
CA GLY A 102 10.96 6.03 -44.44
C GLY A 102 12.24 6.45 -43.73
N GLY A 103 13.38 5.82 -44.01
CA GLY A 103 14.68 6.20 -43.43
C GLY A 103 14.90 5.72 -41.98
N ARG A 104 16.12 5.92 -41.50
CA ARG A 104 16.54 5.58 -40.14
C ARG A 104 15.86 6.48 -39.14
N ARG A 105 15.51 5.94 -37.98
CA ARG A 105 14.82 6.73 -36.92
C ARG A 105 15.15 6.22 -35.53
N ASN A 106 15.21 7.14 -34.59
CA ASN A 106 15.24 6.87 -33.17
C ASN A 106 13.82 6.97 -32.64
N VAL A 107 13.33 5.92 -32.03
CA VAL A 107 11.99 5.85 -31.45
C VAL A 107 12.13 5.86 -29.93
N VAL A 108 11.63 6.91 -29.28
CA VAL A 108 11.61 7.03 -27.84
C VAL A 108 10.25 6.55 -27.33
N THR A 109 10.26 5.50 -26.51
CA THR A 109 9.07 4.85 -25.95
C THR A 109 8.80 5.24 -24.50
N GLU A 110 9.84 5.64 -23.77
CA GLU A 110 9.76 6.03 -22.37
C GLU A 110 10.60 7.28 -22.13
N ILE A 111 10.10 8.20 -21.30
CA ILE A 111 10.82 9.44 -20.91
C ILE A 111 11.01 9.51 -19.41
N PRO A 112 12.04 10.26 -18.93
CA PRO A 112 12.28 10.42 -17.50
C PRO A 112 11.06 10.97 -16.77
N PHE A 113 10.90 10.53 -15.54
CA PHE A 113 9.79 10.95 -14.66
C PHE A 113 9.75 12.46 -14.48
N MET A 114 8.56 13.06 -14.46
CA MET A 114 8.28 14.50 -14.37
C MET A 114 8.72 15.34 -15.58
N VAL A 115 9.19 14.74 -16.67
CA VAL A 115 9.49 15.46 -17.90
C VAL A 115 8.19 15.69 -18.70
N ASN A 116 7.93 16.93 -19.07
CA ASN A 116 6.81 17.28 -19.94
C ASN A 116 7.16 16.95 -21.40
N LYS A 117 6.37 16.06 -22.03
CA LYS A 117 6.59 15.61 -23.40
C LYS A 117 6.53 16.76 -24.42
N GLY A 118 5.56 17.68 -24.30
CA GLY A 118 5.43 18.82 -25.22
C GLY A 118 6.65 19.72 -25.18
N ALA A 119 7.08 20.14 -23.99
CA ALA A 119 8.27 20.95 -23.81
C ALA A 119 9.57 20.23 -24.26
N LEU A 120 9.62 18.91 -24.12
CA LEU A 120 10.72 18.09 -24.64
C LEU A 120 10.78 18.16 -26.16
N LEU A 121 9.65 17.99 -26.85
CA LEU A 121 9.58 18.06 -28.31
C LEU A 121 9.96 19.44 -28.83
N GLU A 122 9.43 20.51 -28.24
CA GLU A 122 9.81 21.89 -28.55
C GLU A 122 11.31 22.11 -28.39
N ARG A 123 11.87 21.65 -27.28
CA ARG A 123 13.32 21.75 -27.02
C ARG A 123 14.16 21.02 -28.07
N ILE A 124 13.75 19.83 -28.49
CA ILE A 124 14.45 19.08 -29.56
C ILE A 124 14.36 19.86 -30.88
N ALA A 125 13.18 20.35 -31.24
CA ALA A 125 12.95 21.13 -32.48
C ALA A 125 13.80 22.41 -32.51
N ASP A 126 13.91 23.13 -31.38
CA ASP A 126 14.73 24.33 -31.28
C ASP A 126 16.22 24.02 -31.47
N LEU A 127 16.72 22.94 -30.83
CA LEU A 127 18.11 22.54 -30.97
C LEU A 127 18.48 22.10 -32.40
N VAL A 128 17.54 21.46 -33.10
CA VAL A 128 17.71 21.12 -34.51
C VAL A 128 17.70 22.38 -35.38
N ARG A 129 16.77 23.30 -35.14
CA ARG A 129 16.68 24.59 -35.87
C ARG A 129 17.92 25.44 -35.67
N ASP A 130 18.46 25.49 -34.44
CA ASP A 130 19.68 26.21 -34.09
C ASP A 130 20.96 25.53 -34.64
N GLY A 131 20.87 24.36 -35.28
CA GLY A 131 22.02 23.62 -35.80
C GLY A 131 22.92 23.00 -34.70
N LYS A 132 22.42 22.91 -33.47
CA LYS A 132 23.15 22.29 -32.35
C LYS A 132 23.11 20.78 -32.36
N ILE A 133 22.06 20.20 -32.95
CA ILE A 133 21.91 18.77 -33.24
C ILE A 133 21.77 18.65 -34.74
N ASP A 134 22.79 18.03 -35.37
CA ASP A 134 22.78 17.74 -36.81
C ASP A 134 22.31 16.30 -37.08
N GLY A 135 21.80 16.05 -38.28
CA GLY A 135 21.38 14.72 -38.70
C GLY A 135 19.93 14.37 -38.43
N VAL A 136 19.14 15.27 -37.82
CA VAL A 136 17.68 15.11 -37.65
C VAL A 136 16.95 15.78 -38.83
N THR A 137 16.06 15.04 -39.49
CA THR A 137 15.26 15.53 -40.62
C THR A 137 13.84 15.91 -40.20
N ASP A 138 13.24 15.13 -39.31
CA ASP A 138 11.87 15.33 -38.88
C ASP A 138 11.66 14.82 -37.44
N LEU A 139 10.68 15.40 -36.75
CA LEU A 139 10.30 15.05 -35.38
C LEU A 139 8.78 14.86 -35.31
N ARG A 140 8.35 13.67 -34.91
CA ARG A 140 6.92 13.32 -34.85
C ARG A 140 6.53 12.79 -33.50
N ASP A 141 5.34 13.15 -33.03
CA ASP A 141 4.66 12.53 -31.91
C ASP A 141 3.62 11.53 -32.45
N GLU A 142 3.95 10.25 -32.40
CA GLU A 142 3.09 9.15 -32.82
C GLU A 142 2.45 8.45 -31.60
N SER A 143 2.45 9.08 -30.42
CA SER A 143 1.87 8.52 -29.21
C SER A 143 0.37 8.28 -29.35
N ASN A 144 -0.09 7.12 -28.89
CA ASN A 144 -1.49 6.70 -28.99
C ASN A 144 -1.93 5.97 -27.69
N ARG A 145 -3.07 5.28 -27.72
CA ARG A 145 -3.59 4.51 -26.58
C ARG A 145 -2.70 3.31 -26.18
N GLN A 146 -1.83 2.85 -27.07
CA GLN A 146 -0.91 1.75 -26.81
C GLN A 146 0.35 2.19 -26.05
N GLY A 147 0.65 3.51 -26.08
CA GLY A 147 1.78 4.06 -25.34
C GLY A 147 2.38 5.31 -25.98
N MET A 148 3.45 5.77 -25.36
CA MET A 148 4.26 6.88 -25.82
C MET A 148 5.13 6.43 -27.01
N ARG A 149 5.18 7.25 -28.05
CA ARG A 149 6.02 7.04 -29.22
C ARG A 149 6.47 8.37 -29.81
N ILE A 150 7.67 8.79 -29.52
CA ILE A 150 8.30 9.96 -30.13
C ILE A 150 9.28 9.45 -31.19
N VAL A 151 9.11 9.89 -32.42
CA VAL A 151 9.93 9.46 -33.55
C VAL A 151 10.82 10.62 -34.02
N VAL A 152 12.12 10.40 -33.93
CA VAL A 152 13.15 11.30 -34.47
C VAL A 152 13.69 10.71 -35.76
N VAL A 153 13.31 11.27 -36.89
CA VAL A 153 13.76 10.80 -38.21
C VAL A 153 15.14 11.35 -38.50
N LEU A 154 16.05 10.44 -38.87
CA LEU A 154 17.42 10.77 -39.11
C LEU A 154 17.72 10.91 -40.61
N ARG A 155 18.71 11.71 -40.96
CA ARG A 155 19.30 11.79 -42.30
C ARG A 155 20.07 10.48 -42.58
N ALA A 156 20.05 10.03 -43.80
CA ALA A 156 20.62 8.74 -44.18
C ALA A 156 22.15 8.56 -43.88
N ASP A 157 22.88 9.67 -43.84
CA ASP A 157 24.31 9.75 -43.54
C ASP A 157 24.61 9.99 -42.06
N ALA A 158 23.58 10.24 -41.22
CA ALA A 158 23.78 10.59 -39.83
C ALA A 158 24.09 9.35 -38.99
N PRO A 159 25.11 9.39 -38.11
CA PRO A 159 25.40 8.34 -37.17
C PRO A 159 24.36 8.33 -36.01
N GLU A 160 23.55 7.29 -35.98
CA GLU A 160 22.40 7.17 -35.07
C GLU A 160 22.76 7.35 -33.59
N GLU A 161 23.83 6.67 -33.16
CA GLU A 161 24.30 6.74 -31.76
C GLU A 161 24.80 8.14 -31.37
N VAL A 162 25.44 8.85 -32.31
CA VAL A 162 25.97 10.18 -32.07
C VAL A 162 24.81 11.17 -31.86
N VAL A 163 23.79 11.10 -32.72
CA VAL A 163 22.58 11.94 -32.59
C VAL A 163 21.86 11.61 -31.27
N LEU A 164 21.71 10.34 -30.95
CA LEU A 164 21.06 9.94 -29.69
C LEU A 164 21.87 10.43 -28.47
N ASN A 165 23.17 10.34 -28.47
CA ASN A 165 24.02 10.85 -27.40
C ASN A 165 23.96 12.37 -27.28
N GLN A 166 23.84 13.11 -28.39
CA GLN A 166 23.62 14.55 -28.38
C GLN A 166 22.24 14.89 -27.77
N LEU A 167 21.20 14.14 -28.15
CA LEU A 167 19.87 14.27 -27.58
C LEU A 167 19.89 14.05 -26.06
N TYR A 168 20.53 13.01 -25.54
CA TYR A 168 20.70 12.77 -24.12
C TYR A 168 21.45 13.90 -23.41
N LYS A 169 22.47 14.48 -24.04
CA LYS A 169 23.30 15.54 -23.44
C LYS A 169 22.60 16.91 -23.39
N MET A 170 21.80 17.23 -24.43
CA MET A 170 21.26 18.59 -24.63
C MET A 170 19.78 18.73 -24.29
N THR A 171 19.10 17.62 -24.04
CA THR A 171 17.64 17.60 -23.77
C THR A 171 17.29 16.82 -22.50
N PRO A 172 16.08 17.01 -21.97
CA PRO A 172 15.57 16.24 -20.84
C PRO A 172 15.33 14.73 -21.11
N LEU A 173 15.74 14.18 -22.28
CA LEU A 173 15.79 12.74 -22.50
C LEU A 173 16.74 12.02 -21.55
N GLN A 174 17.70 12.73 -20.99
CA GLN A 174 18.41 12.32 -19.79
C GLN A 174 18.28 13.44 -18.78
N SER A 175 17.78 13.12 -17.59
CA SER A 175 17.59 14.06 -16.50
C SER A 175 18.11 13.49 -15.18
N THR A 176 18.32 14.36 -14.21
CA THR A 176 18.71 13.96 -12.87
C THR A 176 17.51 14.06 -11.93
N PHE A 177 17.16 12.96 -11.27
CA PHE A 177 16.17 12.95 -10.20
C PHE A 177 16.86 13.09 -8.84
N GLY A 178 16.57 14.16 -8.15
CA GLY A 178 17.12 14.41 -6.80
C GLY A 178 16.26 13.70 -5.74
N VAL A 179 16.77 12.62 -5.18
CA VAL A 179 16.13 11.93 -4.06
C VAL A 179 16.30 12.74 -2.78
N ASN A 180 15.23 12.94 -2.02
CA ASN A 180 15.24 13.50 -0.69
C ASN A 180 14.12 12.88 0.14
N LEU A 181 14.46 11.90 0.97
CA LEU A 181 13.53 11.14 1.80
C LEU A 181 13.21 11.93 3.09
N LEU A 182 12.81 13.19 2.94
CA LEU A 182 12.38 14.02 4.06
C LEU A 182 10.93 13.66 4.41
N ALA A 183 10.70 13.27 5.65
CA ALA A 183 9.37 12.96 6.18
C ALA A 183 9.18 13.51 7.60
N LEU A 184 7.93 13.58 8.05
CA LEU A 184 7.63 13.95 9.42
C LEU A 184 7.59 12.69 10.31
N VAL A 185 8.48 12.61 11.28
CA VAL A 185 8.49 11.59 12.31
C VAL A 185 8.07 12.24 13.64
N ASN A 186 6.93 11.82 14.17
CA ASN A 186 6.37 12.42 15.39
C ASN A 186 6.26 13.97 15.34
N GLY A 187 5.87 14.50 14.16
CA GLY A 187 5.73 15.93 13.93
C GLY A 187 7.04 16.70 13.67
N ARG A 188 8.18 16.03 13.62
CA ARG A 188 9.49 16.63 13.31
C ARG A 188 9.96 16.23 11.93
N PRO A 189 10.47 17.17 11.11
CA PRO A 189 11.03 16.84 9.81
C PRO A 189 12.39 16.16 9.97
N GLU A 190 12.55 14.99 9.38
CA GLU A 190 13.78 14.21 9.40
C GLU A 190 14.08 13.66 8.00
N THR A 191 15.35 13.68 7.59
CA THR A 191 15.79 12.96 6.39
C THR A 191 16.05 11.51 6.78
N LEU A 192 15.24 10.61 6.26
CA LEU A 192 15.27 9.19 6.59
C LEU A 192 16.14 8.43 5.61
N THR A 193 16.89 7.45 6.10
CA THR A 193 17.43 6.40 5.24
C THR A 193 16.29 5.49 4.76
N LEU A 194 16.50 4.72 3.70
CA LEU A 194 15.48 3.75 3.24
C LEU A 194 15.06 2.81 4.38
N LYS A 195 16.04 2.25 5.10
CA LYS A 195 15.79 1.35 6.23
C LYS A 195 14.95 2.00 7.33
N GLN A 196 15.26 3.25 7.69
CA GLN A 196 14.48 3.99 8.69
C GLN A 196 13.04 4.22 8.22
N ALA A 197 12.83 4.56 6.94
CA ALA A 197 11.49 4.76 6.40
C ALA A 197 10.65 3.47 6.47
N LEU A 198 11.23 2.31 6.15
CA LEU A 198 10.58 1.00 6.29
C LEU A 198 10.30 0.68 7.76
N ARG A 199 11.26 0.93 8.67
CA ARG A 199 11.12 0.70 10.10
C ARG A 199 9.99 1.53 10.71
N HIS A 200 9.93 2.81 10.45
CA HIS A 200 8.86 3.69 10.94
C HIS A 200 7.48 3.24 10.46
N PHE A 201 7.37 2.78 9.22
CA PHE A 201 6.12 2.21 8.73
C PHE A 201 5.72 0.95 9.49
N ILE A 202 6.65 0.01 9.71
CA ILE A 202 6.39 -1.23 10.44
C ILE A 202 5.98 -0.94 11.89
N ASP A 203 6.67 -0.04 12.57
CA ASP A 203 6.37 0.31 13.96
C ASP A 203 5.00 0.98 14.09
N PHE A 204 4.68 1.91 13.18
CA PHE A 204 3.35 2.50 13.12
C PHE A 204 2.26 1.45 12.84
N ARG A 205 2.53 0.49 11.94
CA ARG A 205 1.59 -0.61 11.68
C ARG A 205 1.36 -1.49 12.90
N LYS A 206 2.40 -1.82 13.66
CA LYS A 206 2.28 -2.55 14.93
C LYS A 206 1.40 -1.78 15.90
N GLU A 207 1.63 -0.48 16.07
CA GLU A 207 0.82 0.37 16.94
C GLU A 207 -0.66 0.39 16.54
N VAL A 208 -0.96 0.56 15.25
CA VAL A 208 -2.33 0.53 14.72
C VAL A 208 -3.01 -0.82 14.96
N ILE A 209 -2.28 -1.92 14.77
CA ILE A 209 -2.81 -3.28 15.01
C ILE A 209 -3.12 -3.47 16.50
N VAL A 210 -2.22 -3.04 17.39
CA VAL A 210 -2.43 -3.13 18.84
C VAL A 210 -3.63 -2.28 19.27
N ARG A 211 -3.73 -1.03 18.84
CA ARG A 211 -4.88 -0.14 19.14
C ARG A 211 -6.19 -0.76 18.68
N ARG A 212 -6.21 -1.30 17.46
CA ARG A 212 -7.40 -1.97 16.93
C ARG A 212 -7.76 -3.20 17.76
N ALA A 213 -6.80 -4.08 18.03
CA ALA A 213 -7.03 -5.29 18.82
C ALA A 213 -7.52 -4.95 20.24
N THR A 214 -6.97 -3.92 20.87
CA THR A 214 -7.42 -3.44 22.19
C THR A 214 -8.86 -2.93 22.14
N TYR A 215 -9.22 -2.16 21.11
CA TYR A 215 -10.59 -1.71 20.92
C TYR A 215 -11.57 -2.86 20.69
N ASP A 216 -11.21 -3.78 19.77
CA ASP A 216 -12.04 -4.95 19.46
C ASP A 216 -12.21 -5.84 20.71
N LEU A 217 -11.15 -6.01 21.52
CA LEU A 217 -11.21 -6.74 22.80
C LEU A 217 -12.17 -6.07 23.78
N ALA A 218 -12.03 -4.77 24.01
CA ALA A 218 -12.91 -4.03 24.93
C ALA A 218 -14.38 -4.12 24.52
N GLN A 219 -14.67 -4.09 23.21
CA GLN A 219 -16.03 -4.28 22.69
C GLN A 219 -16.53 -5.71 22.92
N ALA A 220 -15.67 -6.71 22.70
CA ALA A 220 -15.99 -8.12 22.93
C ALA A 220 -16.26 -8.40 24.42
N GLU A 221 -15.41 -7.89 25.32
CA GLU A 221 -15.58 -8.00 26.77
C GLU A 221 -16.88 -7.32 27.25
N ALA A 222 -17.17 -6.12 26.74
CA ALA A 222 -18.40 -5.42 27.07
C ALA A 222 -19.65 -6.20 26.62
N ARG A 223 -19.58 -6.89 25.47
CA ARG A 223 -20.66 -7.74 24.99
C ARG A 223 -20.75 -9.04 25.77
N ALA A 224 -19.63 -9.68 26.07
CA ALA A 224 -19.58 -10.89 26.89
C ALA A 224 -20.20 -10.66 28.26
N HIS A 225 -19.84 -9.54 28.90
CA HIS A 225 -20.42 -9.14 30.19
C HIS A 225 -21.95 -9.03 30.17
N ILE A 226 -22.54 -8.50 29.09
CA ILE A 226 -24.00 -8.46 28.93
C ILE A 226 -24.58 -9.86 28.76
N LEU A 227 -23.92 -10.74 27.95
CA LEU A 227 -24.35 -12.10 27.70
C LEU A 227 -24.32 -12.98 28.99
N GLU A 228 -23.29 -12.79 29.83
CA GLU A 228 -23.22 -13.41 31.16
C GLU A 228 -24.44 -13.03 32.05
N GLY A 229 -24.83 -11.75 32.01
CA GLY A 229 -26.06 -11.33 32.72
C GLY A 229 -27.33 -11.96 32.15
N PHE A 230 -27.39 -12.19 30.86
CA PHE A 230 -28.51 -12.91 30.24
C PHE A 230 -28.54 -14.40 30.64
N GLU A 231 -27.39 -15.06 30.72
CA GLU A 231 -27.28 -16.45 31.16
C GLU A 231 -27.83 -16.62 32.58
N VAL A 232 -27.44 -15.75 33.52
CA VAL A 232 -27.97 -15.75 34.92
C VAL A 232 -29.47 -15.61 34.94
N ILE A 233 -30.06 -14.75 34.11
CA ILE A 233 -31.52 -14.54 34.08
C ILE A 233 -32.25 -15.70 33.39
N LEU A 234 -31.66 -16.31 32.37
CA LEU A 234 -32.31 -17.41 31.66
C LEU A 234 -32.53 -18.65 32.57
N ASP A 235 -31.64 -18.87 33.53
CA ASP A 235 -31.79 -19.95 34.53
C ASP A 235 -32.90 -19.70 35.56
N SER A 236 -33.34 -18.43 35.75
CA SER A 236 -34.39 -18.04 36.69
C SER A 236 -35.36 -17.02 36.07
N LEU A 237 -35.81 -17.30 34.84
CA LEU A 237 -36.59 -16.39 34.03
C LEU A 237 -37.93 -16.00 34.63
N ASP A 238 -38.64 -16.94 35.24
CA ASP A 238 -39.98 -16.70 35.84
C ASP A 238 -39.87 -15.73 37.06
N GLU A 239 -38.79 -15.87 37.82
CA GLU A 239 -38.51 -14.98 38.95
C GLU A 239 -38.14 -13.56 38.48
N ALA A 240 -37.33 -13.46 37.45
CA ALA A 240 -36.99 -12.15 36.85
C ALA A 240 -38.22 -11.42 36.29
N ILE A 241 -39.11 -12.15 35.59
CA ILE A 241 -40.37 -11.59 35.09
C ILE A 241 -41.26 -11.14 36.23
N ALA A 242 -41.39 -11.91 37.33
CA ALA A 242 -42.18 -11.54 38.50
C ALA A 242 -41.64 -10.24 39.13
N ILE A 243 -40.32 -10.08 39.28
CA ILE A 243 -39.69 -8.86 39.77
C ILE A 243 -40.00 -7.66 38.86
N ILE A 244 -39.85 -7.80 37.57
CA ILE A 244 -40.08 -6.72 36.60
C ILE A 244 -41.57 -6.27 36.64
N ARG A 245 -42.50 -7.22 36.72
CA ARG A 245 -43.95 -6.91 36.80
C ARG A 245 -44.38 -6.34 38.14
N GLY A 246 -43.73 -6.70 39.22
CA GLY A 246 -44.02 -6.21 40.56
C GLY A 246 -43.40 -4.85 40.89
N SER A 247 -42.50 -4.37 40.08
CA SER A 247 -41.81 -3.09 40.28
C SER A 247 -42.67 -1.89 39.84
N ALA A 248 -42.56 -0.78 40.54
CA ALA A 248 -43.36 0.43 40.25
C ALA A 248 -42.87 1.17 39.00
N ASP A 249 -41.56 1.15 38.75
CA ASP A 249 -40.90 1.77 37.59
C ASP A 249 -39.66 1.00 37.16
N ALA A 250 -39.05 1.42 36.03
CA ALA A 250 -37.86 0.76 35.47
C ALA A 250 -36.63 0.92 36.37
N ALA A 251 -36.56 1.97 37.21
CA ALA A 251 -35.44 2.17 38.12
C ALA A 251 -35.51 1.18 39.30
N ALA A 252 -36.72 1.03 39.91
CA ALA A 252 -36.95 0.03 40.93
C ALA A 252 -36.73 -1.42 40.41
N ALA A 253 -37.18 -1.71 39.19
CA ALA A 253 -36.95 -3.02 38.56
C ALA A 253 -35.44 -3.32 38.37
N ARG A 254 -34.68 -2.30 37.96
CA ARG A 254 -33.22 -2.43 37.79
C ARG A 254 -32.53 -2.74 39.12
N GLU A 255 -32.84 -1.98 40.18
CA GLU A 255 -32.28 -2.17 41.53
C GLU A 255 -32.62 -3.55 42.08
N ALA A 256 -33.86 -3.99 41.96
CA ALA A 256 -34.30 -5.30 42.41
C ALA A 256 -33.62 -6.45 41.67
N LEU A 257 -33.41 -6.31 40.36
CA LEU A 257 -32.65 -7.31 39.54
C LEU A 257 -31.16 -7.36 39.94
N MET A 258 -30.55 -6.18 40.20
CA MET A 258 -29.18 -6.10 40.66
C MET A 258 -28.98 -6.76 42.02
N GLU A 259 -29.86 -6.47 42.97
CA GLU A 259 -29.80 -7.03 44.32
C GLU A 259 -30.08 -8.54 44.37
N ARG A 260 -31.06 -9.02 43.60
CA ARG A 260 -31.47 -10.44 43.59
C ARG A 260 -30.50 -11.36 42.87
N PHE A 261 -29.98 -10.94 41.73
CA PHE A 261 -29.13 -11.77 40.84
C PHE A 261 -27.65 -11.38 40.84
N GLY A 262 -27.23 -10.36 41.59
CA GLY A 262 -25.87 -9.87 41.63
C GLY A 262 -25.39 -9.25 40.31
N LEU A 263 -26.36 -8.70 39.52
CA LEU A 263 -26.07 -8.14 38.20
C LEU A 263 -25.47 -6.74 38.29
N SER A 264 -24.63 -6.39 37.35
CA SER A 264 -24.21 -5.01 37.17
C SER A 264 -25.33 -4.12 36.61
N GLU A 265 -25.23 -2.83 36.79
CA GLU A 265 -26.21 -1.87 36.24
C GLU A 265 -26.35 -2.01 34.72
N ARG A 266 -25.23 -2.24 34.02
CA ARG A 266 -25.20 -2.42 32.55
C ARG A 266 -25.95 -3.69 32.14
N GLN A 267 -25.78 -4.79 32.86
CA GLN A 267 -26.50 -6.07 32.63
C GLN A 267 -28.00 -5.88 32.92
N ALA A 268 -28.38 -5.31 34.07
CA ALA A 268 -29.75 -5.09 34.42
C ALA A 268 -30.49 -4.17 33.43
N ARG A 269 -29.81 -3.11 32.94
CA ARG A 269 -30.37 -2.25 31.89
C ARG A 269 -30.58 -3.01 30.57
N ALA A 270 -29.60 -3.80 30.12
CA ALA A 270 -29.71 -4.59 28.92
C ALA A 270 -30.84 -5.61 28.99
N ILE A 271 -31.10 -6.19 30.18
CA ILE A 271 -32.19 -7.12 30.41
C ILE A 271 -33.54 -6.39 30.31
N LEU A 272 -33.69 -5.21 30.89
CA LEU A 272 -34.92 -4.42 30.79
C LEU A 272 -35.22 -3.91 29.39
N GLU A 273 -34.19 -3.66 28.58
CA GLU A 273 -34.33 -3.25 27.19
C GLU A 273 -34.57 -4.45 26.24
N MET A 274 -34.45 -5.69 26.73
CA MET A 274 -34.64 -6.89 25.95
C MET A 274 -36.07 -7.05 25.49
N ARG A 275 -36.22 -7.36 24.18
CA ARG A 275 -37.57 -7.62 23.62
C ARG A 275 -38.08 -9.01 24.06
N LEU A 276 -39.34 -9.09 24.44
CA LEU A 276 -39.99 -10.37 24.82
C LEU A 276 -39.75 -11.52 23.79
N ARG A 277 -39.62 -11.20 22.53
CA ARG A 277 -39.30 -12.17 21.46
C ARG A 277 -37.91 -12.81 21.65
N ALA A 278 -37.01 -12.16 22.31
CA ALA A 278 -35.64 -12.66 22.55
C ALA A 278 -35.60 -13.68 23.72
N LEU A 279 -36.65 -13.74 24.50
CA LEU A 279 -36.84 -14.70 25.61
C LEU A 279 -37.37 -16.07 25.19
N THR A 280 -37.57 -16.29 23.89
CA THR A 280 -38.04 -17.58 23.39
C THR A 280 -36.97 -18.67 23.54
N ALA A 281 -37.41 -19.95 23.59
CA ALA A 281 -36.49 -21.08 23.80
C ALA A 281 -35.35 -21.17 22.77
N MET A 282 -35.51 -20.63 21.57
CA MET A 282 -34.47 -20.56 20.54
C MET A 282 -33.33 -19.59 20.89
N GLU A 283 -33.59 -18.57 21.71
CA GLU A 283 -32.57 -17.62 22.17
C GLU A 283 -31.67 -18.22 23.25
N ARG A 284 -32.16 -19.18 24.02
CA ARG A 284 -31.38 -19.90 25.04
C ARG A 284 -30.16 -20.65 24.44
N GLU A 285 -30.28 -21.15 23.25
CA GLU A 285 -29.19 -21.84 22.51
C GLU A 285 -28.24 -20.88 21.82
N ARG A 286 -28.66 -19.63 21.55
CA ARG A 286 -27.83 -18.63 20.84
C ARG A 286 -26.81 -17.91 21.74
N VAL A 287 -27.07 -17.83 23.04
CA VAL A 287 -26.15 -17.14 23.96
C VAL A 287 -24.79 -17.82 24.02
N PRO A 288 -24.66 -19.14 24.20
CA PRO A 288 -23.38 -19.85 24.15
C PRO A 288 -22.70 -19.74 22.79
N VAL A 289 -23.45 -19.84 21.66
CA VAL A 289 -22.93 -19.68 20.30
C VAL A 289 -22.34 -18.29 20.07
N SER A 290 -23.01 -17.25 20.57
CA SER A 290 -22.51 -15.87 20.46
C SER A 290 -21.22 -15.67 21.26
N TYR A 291 -21.09 -16.31 22.43
CA TYR A 291 -19.88 -16.29 23.25
C TYR A 291 -18.70 -16.98 22.53
N THR A 292 -18.94 -18.15 21.93
CA THR A 292 -17.89 -18.85 21.16
C THR A 292 -17.45 -18.08 19.93
N HIS A 293 -18.33 -17.32 19.26
CA HIS A 293 -17.99 -16.45 18.16
C HIS A 293 -17.15 -15.23 18.58
N LEU A 294 -17.25 -14.76 19.82
CA LEU A 294 -16.42 -13.68 20.36
C LEU A 294 -15.00 -14.15 20.69
N THR A 295 -14.80 -15.43 21.01
CA THR A 295 -13.48 -15.98 21.38
C THR A 295 -12.69 -16.55 20.20
N LEU A 296 -13.35 -16.97 19.11
CA LEU A 296 -12.71 -17.60 17.94
C LEU A 296 -11.93 -16.67 16.99
N PRO A 297 -12.27 -15.37 16.79
CA PRO A 297 -11.56 -14.54 15.81
C PRO A 297 -10.11 -14.23 16.15
N THR A 298 -9.70 -14.34 17.43
CA THR A 298 -8.33 -14.06 17.85
C THR A 298 -7.35 -15.20 17.52
N SER A 299 -7.84 -16.43 17.34
CA SER A 299 -6.98 -17.58 16.97
C SER A 299 -6.84 -17.76 15.44
N SER A 300 -7.79 -17.27 14.64
CA SER A 300 -7.75 -17.42 13.17
C SER A 300 -6.87 -16.40 12.46
N VAL A 301 -6.52 -15.29 13.11
CA VAL A 301 -5.64 -14.24 12.53
C VAL A 301 -4.16 -14.61 12.62
N MET A 302 -3.77 -15.55 13.47
CA MET A 302 -2.38 -16.03 13.60
C MET A 302 -2.05 -17.27 12.75
N GLY A 303 -3.01 -17.89 12.05
CA GLY A 303 -2.85 -19.16 11.34
C GLY A 303 -2.74 -19.11 9.80
N GLY A 304 -2.84 -17.92 9.17
CA GLY A 304 -2.91 -17.78 7.72
C GLY A 304 -1.56 -17.64 6.99
N GLY A 305 -0.58 -18.50 7.25
CA GLY A 305 0.73 -18.46 6.61
C GLY A 305 1.35 -19.84 6.37
N ARG A 306 0.66 -20.75 5.74
CA ARG A 306 1.31 -21.90 5.09
C ARG A 306 0.66 -22.16 3.74
N GLY A 307 1.37 -21.75 2.66
CA GLY A 307 1.10 -22.14 1.29
C GLY A 307 1.30 -23.66 1.16
N GLY A 308 0.20 -24.38 0.96
CA GLY A 308 0.20 -25.75 0.51
C GLY A 308 0.41 -25.79 -0.99
N GLY A 309 1.62 -26.17 -1.44
CA GLY A 309 1.87 -26.59 -2.79
C GLY A 309 1.10 -27.86 -3.08
N GLY A 310 0.00 -27.78 -3.81
CA GLY A 310 -0.73 -28.90 -4.36
C GLY A 310 -0.08 -29.34 -5.66
N GLY A 311 0.62 -30.50 -5.63
CA GLY A 311 1.17 -31.12 -6.79
C GLY A 311 0.08 -31.58 -7.74
N CYS A 312 0.22 -31.25 -9.01
CA CYS A 312 -0.50 -31.88 -10.11
C CYS A 312 -0.02 -33.31 -10.28
N GLY A 313 -0.81 -34.29 -9.84
CA GLY A 313 -0.70 -35.69 -10.21
C GLY A 313 -1.44 -35.91 -11.51
N GLY A 314 -0.72 -36.30 -12.55
CA GLY A 314 -1.30 -36.77 -13.78
C GLY A 314 -1.95 -38.14 -13.61
N GLY A 315 -3.01 -38.38 -14.33
CA GLY A 315 -3.64 -39.68 -14.49
C GLY A 315 -4.30 -39.75 -15.85
N GLY A 316 -3.68 -40.50 -16.74
CA GLY A 316 -4.14 -40.82 -18.06
C GLY A 316 -5.17 -41.93 -18.10
N GLY A 317 -5.73 -42.14 -19.24
CA GLY A 317 -6.61 -43.21 -19.66
C GLY A 317 -7.73 -42.63 -20.48
N GLY A 318 -7.90 -42.80 -21.75
CA GLY A 318 -7.80 -44.01 -22.52
C GLY A 318 -9.18 -44.32 -23.10
N GLY A 319 -9.28 -44.39 -24.43
CA GLY A 319 -10.32 -45.19 -25.08
C GLY A 319 -11.41 -44.41 -25.82
N GLY A 320 -11.37 -44.26 -27.12
CA GLY A 320 -11.98 -45.23 -27.97
C GLY A 320 -13.23 -44.72 -28.67
N GLY A 321 -13.16 -44.61 -30.02
CA GLY A 321 -14.12 -45.23 -30.87
C GLY A 321 -15.19 -44.38 -31.55
N GLY A 322 -15.07 -44.19 -32.84
CA GLY A 322 -16.11 -44.53 -33.76
C GLY A 322 -17.09 -43.45 -34.22
N GLY A 323 -17.05 -43.20 -35.50
CA GLY A 323 -18.10 -42.61 -36.27
C GLY A 323 -17.60 -41.55 -37.24
#